data_84918a70d17238e4ccd0a22a9856f5e3
#
_entry.id   84918a70d17238e4ccd0a22a9856f5e3
#
_cell.length_a   1.000
_cell.length_b   1.000
_cell.length_c   1.000
_cell.angle_alpha   90.00
_cell.angle_beta   90.00
_cell.angle_gamma   90.00
#
_symmetry.space_group_name_H-M   'P 1'
#
loop_
_entity.id
_entity.type
_entity.pdbx_description
1 polymer ?
#
loop_
_entity_poly.entity_id
_entity_poly.type
_entity_poly.pdbx_seq_one_letter_code
_entity_poly.pdbx_strand_id
1 'polypeptide(L)'
;MYLDDDLDETLKVDQEFNQGSFLLAAMIPTTYERVSTMGTATLWKMLMLAWSYKHGLAIPEKQGKTDFVGGLSRLLKVGYSKNVLKLDFSSLYPSIQLVHDVFPKCDVTGAMKGMLKYFRDTRIKYKQLAEEFYETDRKKSESYGNKQLPIKIFINSMFGALSAPQVFAWGDMYMGEQITCTGRQYLRQMIKFFMTKGYVPLVMDTDGVNFSTPDDAKDRVYVGRGLNWKVKLGKEYYGPEADVAEYNDIFMRGEMALDTDGVWPSCINLARKNYAVMDAKGKIKLTGNSIKSKKLPIYIEEFLDKGIKMLLEGDGQSFVEYYYEYLQKIFDKQIPLSKIAQRAKVKLSLDDYKKRLNTKTKAGNSMSRMAHMELALHENLAVNLGDVIMYVNNGLRASHGDVQKKGDGVQLNCYMLSKDILENNPNLTGDYNVPRAISTFNKRMEPLMVVFQDEVRNNLIVSDPEKRGIFTKAQCELINGHPLGDGDQDRLEEDVLDVTEQELKYWEKRGLSPDYMYDFAEEDWKEKLGILETV
;
A
#
# COMPACT_ATOMS: atom_id res chain seq x y z
N MET A 1 -25.27 28.54 -1.31
CA MET A 1 -24.02 28.34 -0.56
C MET A 1 -23.73 26.83 -0.41
N TYR A 2 -24.42 26.03 0.41
CA TYR A 2 -24.12 24.59 0.55
C TYR A 2 -24.32 23.79 -0.75
N LEU A 3 -25.41 24.06 -1.48
CA LEU A 3 -25.71 23.39 -2.75
C LEU A 3 -24.73 23.78 -3.86
N ASP A 4 -24.26 25.03 -3.87
CA ASP A 4 -23.28 25.51 -4.83
C ASP A 4 -21.90 24.87 -4.59
N ASP A 5 -21.50 24.72 -3.31
CA ASP A 5 -20.25 24.05 -2.95
C ASP A 5 -20.28 22.56 -3.35
N ASP A 6 -21.41 21.84 -3.13
CA ASP A 6 -21.58 20.44 -3.54
C ASP A 6 -21.56 20.28 -5.07
N LEU A 7 -22.13 21.23 -5.82
CA LEU A 7 -22.10 21.24 -7.29
C LEU A 7 -20.68 21.49 -7.80
N ASP A 8 -19.96 22.45 -7.21
CA ASP A 8 -18.58 22.77 -7.56
C ASP A 8 -17.63 21.60 -7.25
N GLU A 9 -17.81 20.91 -6.12
CA GLU A 9 -17.05 19.70 -5.79
C GLU A 9 -17.36 18.56 -6.76
N THR A 10 -18.62 18.35 -7.10
CA THR A 10 -19.04 17.35 -8.10
C THR A 10 -18.44 17.64 -9.47
N LEU A 11 -18.43 18.90 -9.89
CA LEU A 11 -17.84 19.34 -11.16
C LEU A 11 -16.32 19.12 -11.19
N LYS A 12 -15.62 19.39 -10.08
CA LYS A 12 -14.18 19.12 -9.95
C LYS A 12 -13.89 17.62 -10.04
N VAL A 13 -14.69 16.79 -9.35
CA VAL A 13 -14.57 15.32 -9.43
C VAL A 13 -14.81 14.84 -10.86
N ASP A 14 -15.83 15.37 -11.56
CA ASP A 14 -16.11 15.06 -12.95
C ASP A 14 -14.92 15.42 -13.87
N GLN A 15 -14.38 16.63 -13.72
CA GLN A 15 -13.24 17.09 -14.52
C GLN A 15 -11.97 16.28 -14.30
N GLU A 16 -11.71 15.80 -13.07
CA GLU A 16 -10.52 15.01 -12.75
C GLU A 16 -10.66 13.55 -13.19
N PHE A 17 -11.81 12.91 -12.97
CA PHE A 17 -11.96 11.47 -13.17
C PHE A 17 -12.58 11.07 -14.50
N ASN A 18 -13.48 11.87 -15.06
CA ASN A 18 -14.24 11.47 -16.24
C ASN A 18 -13.49 11.62 -17.56
N GLN A 19 -12.50 12.52 -17.66
CA GLN A 19 -11.69 12.66 -18.89
C GLN A 19 -11.03 11.34 -19.32
N GLY A 20 -10.56 10.55 -18.34
CA GLY A 20 -9.97 9.26 -18.61
C GLY A 20 -10.97 8.21 -19.08
N SER A 21 -12.19 8.21 -18.53
CA SER A 21 -13.26 7.31 -18.97
C SER A 21 -13.75 7.66 -20.37
N PHE A 22 -13.84 8.95 -20.72
CA PHE A 22 -14.12 9.39 -22.09
C PHE A 22 -13.06 8.93 -23.09
N LEU A 23 -11.78 9.08 -22.71
CA LEU A 23 -10.67 8.62 -23.55
C LEU A 23 -10.76 7.11 -23.80
N LEU A 24 -10.99 6.30 -22.77
CA LEU A 24 -11.16 4.86 -22.91
C LEU A 24 -12.41 4.51 -23.74
N ALA A 25 -13.51 5.23 -23.57
CA ALA A 25 -14.73 5.03 -24.38
C ALA A 25 -14.51 5.35 -25.86
N ALA A 26 -13.63 6.28 -26.19
CA ALA A 26 -13.24 6.55 -27.58
C ALA A 26 -12.31 5.46 -28.17
N MET A 27 -11.62 4.70 -27.33
CA MET A 27 -10.66 3.66 -27.74
C MET A 27 -11.23 2.23 -27.69
N ILE A 28 -12.30 2.00 -26.90
CA ILE A 28 -12.92 0.69 -26.69
C ILE A 28 -14.31 0.72 -27.34
N PRO A 29 -14.71 -0.31 -28.11
CA PRO A 29 -15.99 -0.34 -28.81
C PRO A 29 -17.17 -0.60 -27.83
N THR A 30 -17.46 0.37 -26.98
CA THR A 30 -18.53 0.32 -25.98
C THR A 30 -19.00 1.73 -25.60
N THR A 31 -20.09 1.81 -24.80
CA THR A 31 -20.60 3.10 -24.33
C THR A 31 -19.79 3.65 -23.16
N TYR A 32 -19.83 4.97 -23.00
CA TYR A 32 -19.22 5.66 -21.87
C TYR A 32 -19.69 5.10 -20.51
N GLU A 33 -21.01 4.89 -20.36
CA GLU A 33 -21.59 4.30 -19.15
C GLU A 33 -20.95 2.96 -18.79
N ARG A 34 -20.72 2.09 -19.78
CA ARG A 34 -20.08 0.79 -19.56
C ARG A 34 -18.62 0.93 -19.18
N VAL A 35 -17.89 1.86 -19.79
CA VAL A 35 -16.50 2.12 -19.42
C VAL A 35 -16.39 2.61 -17.97
N SER A 36 -17.33 3.47 -17.54
CA SER A 36 -17.33 4.06 -16.20
C SER A 36 -17.75 3.08 -15.09
N THR A 37 -18.58 2.08 -15.43
CA THR A 37 -19.21 1.18 -14.44
C THR A 37 -18.65 -0.23 -14.44
N MET A 38 -18.04 -0.67 -15.54
CA MET A 38 -17.53 -2.04 -15.66
C MET A 38 -16.08 -2.19 -15.20
N GLY A 39 -15.77 -3.37 -14.66
CA GLY A 39 -14.37 -3.72 -14.36
C GLY A 39 -13.53 -3.85 -15.64
N THR A 40 -12.26 -3.50 -15.54
CA THR A 40 -11.32 -3.44 -16.66
C THR A 40 -11.13 -4.79 -17.39
N ALA A 41 -11.24 -5.92 -16.69
CA ALA A 41 -11.23 -7.24 -17.34
C ALA A 41 -12.42 -7.43 -18.29
N THR A 42 -13.57 -6.84 -17.99
CA THR A 42 -14.74 -6.85 -18.89
C THR A 42 -14.50 -5.99 -20.13
N LEU A 43 -13.79 -4.87 -19.98
CA LEU A 43 -13.42 -4.03 -21.12
C LEU A 43 -12.45 -4.75 -22.08
N TRP A 44 -11.48 -5.50 -21.55
CA TRP A 44 -10.65 -6.39 -22.37
C TRP A 44 -11.45 -7.45 -23.10
N LYS A 45 -12.44 -8.05 -22.41
CA LYS A 45 -13.36 -9.00 -23.06
C LYS A 45 -14.13 -8.34 -24.21
N MET A 46 -14.60 -7.12 -24.05
CA MET A 46 -15.32 -6.40 -25.13
C MET A 46 -14.44 -6.14 -26.35
N LEU A 47 -13.18 -5.73 -26.14
CA LEU A 47 -12.22 -5.56 -27.22
C LEU A 47 -11.99 -6.87 -27.99
N MET A 48 -11.77 -7.96 -27.28
CA MET A 48 -11.51 -9.27 -27.90
C MET A 48 -12.76 -9.82 -28.60
N LEU A 49 -13.96 -9.62 -28.04
CA LEU A 49 -15.23 -9.99 -28.71
C LEU A 49 -15.43 -9.20 -29.99
N ALA A 50 -15.22 -7.88 -29.96
CA ALA A 50 -15.35 -7.04 -31.15
C ALA A 50 -14.35 -7.42 -32.24
N TRP A 51 -13.10 -7.71 -31.84
CA TRP A 51 -12.06 -8.19 -32.74
C TRP A 51 -12.43 -9.53 -33.38
N SER A 52 -12.84 -10.52 -32.56
CA SER A 52 -13.25 -11.84 -33.02
C SER A 52 -14.44 -11.76 -33.99
N TYR A 53 -15.45 -10.97 -33.66
CA TYR A 53 -16.60 -10.74 -34.56
C TYR A 53 -16.16 -10.15 -35.89
N LYS A 54 -15.35 -9.09 -35.88
CA LYS A 54 -14.86 -8.43 -37.09
C LYS A 54 -14.05 -9.35 -38.01
N HIS A 55 -13.31 -10.30 -37.42
CA HIS A 55 -12.41 -11.19 -38.17
C HIS A 55 -12.97 -12.62 -38.34
N GLY A 56 -14.23 -12.88 -37.96
CA GLY A 56 -14.86 -14.20 -38.10
C GLY A 56 -14.21 -15.30 -37.28
N LEU A 57 -13.66 -14.94 -36.10
CA LEU A 57 -12.93 -15.87 -35.23
C LEU A 57 -13.85 -16.47 -34.17
N ALA A 58 -13.66 -17.76 -33.89
CA ALA A 58 -14.33 -18.41 -32.79
C ALA A 58 -13.86 -17.86 -31.43
N ILE A 59 -14.78 -17.80 -30.46
CA ILE A 59 -14.46 -17.45 -29.08
C ILE A 59 -13.94 -18.70 -28.38
N PRO A 60 -12.77 -18.64 -27.70
CA PRO A 60 -12.23 -19.80 -26.96
C PRO A 60 -13.16 -20.25 -25.84
N GLU A 61 -13.09 -21.54 -25.49
CA GLU A 61 -13.76 -22.05 -24.33
C GLU A 61 -13.08 -21.57 -23.04
N LYS A 62 -13.88 -21.24 -22.03
CA LYS A 62 -13.38 -20.82 -20.73
C LYS A 62 -12.72 -21.99 -20.01
N GLN A 63 -11.59 -21.72 -19.39
CA GLN A 63 -10.85 -22.70 -18.60
C GLN A 63 -11.19 -22.60 -17.11
N GLY A 64 -10.92 -23.66 -16.36
CA GLY A 64 -11.03 -23.69 -14.91
C GLY A 64 -9.98 -22.80 -14.23
N LYS A 65 -10.26 -22.37 -12.99
CA LYS A 65 -9.30 -21.65 -12.17
C LYS A 65 -8.30 -22.63 -11.55
N THR A 66 -7.01 -22.29 -11.61
CA THR A 66 -5.93 -22.92 -10.83
C THR A 66 -5.18 -21.83 -10.05
N ASP A 67 -4.53 -22.20 -8.95
CA ASP A 67 -3.72 -21.25 -8.19
C ASP A 67 -2.28 -21.23 -8.74
N PHE A 68 -1.63 -20.09 -8.65
CA PHE A 68 -0.23 -19.87 -8.99
C PHE A 68 0.43 -18.84 -8.05
N VAL A 69 1.76 -18.83 -8.04
CA VAL A 69 2.51 -17.90 -7.19
C VAL A 69 2.48 -16.49 -7.78
N GLY A 70 1.97 -15.54 -7.01
CA GLY A 70 1.84 -14.14 -7.41
C GLY A 70 3.14 -13.35 -7.38
N GLY A 71 3.02 -12.02 -7.37
CA GLY A 71 4.16 -11.11 -7.23
C GLY A 71 4.83 -11.21 -5.87
N LEU A 72 6.12 -10.89 -5.82
CA LEU A 72 6.92 -10.93 -4.60
C LEU A 72 6.78 -9.60 -3.83
N SER A 73 6.46 -9.70 -2.54
CA SER A 73 6.43 -8.54 -1.64
C SER A 73 6.98 -8.96 -0.28
N ARG A 74 8.06 -8.32 0.16
CA ARG A 74 8.78 -8.61 1.42
C ARG A 74 9.22 -7.33 2.09
N LEU A 75 9.27 -7.37 3.42
CA LEU A 75 9.99 -6.41 4.24
C LEU A 75 11.39 -6.98 4.47
N LEU A 76 12.42 -6.25 4.04
CA LEU A 76 13.81 -6.71 4.10
C LEU A 76 14.56 -6.09 5.28
N LYS A 77 14.21 -4.86 5.65
CA LYS A 77 14.76 -4.17 6.81
C LYS A 77 13.69 -3.37 7.53
N VAL A 78 13.46 -3.68 8.79
CA VAL A 78 12.62 -2.89 9.71
C VAL A 78 13.40 -1.68 10.20
N GLY A 79 12.68 -0.62 10.55
CA GLY A 79 13.26 0.50 11.27
C GLY A 79 13.56 1.72 10.41
N TYR A 80 14.44 2.56 10.91
CA TYR A 80 14.83 3.83 10.32
C TYR A 80 15.92 3.66 9.25
N SER A 81 15.81 4.42 8.18
CA SER A 81 16.82 4.45 7.11
C SER A 81 16.95 5.85 6.52
N LYS A 82 18.19 6.26 6.21
CA LYS A 82 18.52 7.52 5.55
C LYS A 82 18.72 7.33 4.04
N ASN A 83 18.62 8.43 3.30
CA ASN A 83 18.96 8.51 1.86
C ASN A 83 18.27 7.40 1.07
N VAL A 84 16.93 7.37 1.10
CA VAL A 84 16.17 6.29 0.50
C VAL A 84 15.82 6.60 -0.95
N LEU A 85 16.16 5.66 -1.84
CA LEU A 85 15.84 5.65 -3.25
C LEU A 85 14.80 4.57 -3.52
N LYS A 86 13.67 4.93 -4.12
CA LYS A 86 12.68 3.98 -4.61
C LYS A 86 12.88 3.78 -6.11
N LEU A 87 13.07 2.54 -6.49
CA LEU A 87 13.16 2.10 -7.87
C LEU A 87 11.95 1.25 -8.23
N ASP A 88 11.38 1.50 -9.41
CA ASP A 88 10.16 0.84 -9.89
C ASP A 88 10.28 0.51 -11.37
N PHE A 89 9.86 -0.69 -11.77
CA PHE A 89 9.81 -1.02 -13.20
C PHE A 89 8.65 -0.31 -13.89
N SER A 90 8.93 0.28 -15.04
CA SER A 90 7.92 0.93 -15.87
C SER A 90 6.88 -0.08 -16.35
N SER A 91 5.70 -0.13 -15.69
CA SER A 91 4.61 -1.06 -16.05
C SER A 91 5.10 -2.51 -16.19
N LEU A 92 5.67 -3.09 -15.12
CA LEU A 92 6.38 -4.38 -15.14
C LEU A 92 5.67 -5.48 -15.93
N TYR A 93 4.43 -5.82 -15.58
CA TYR A 93 3.72 -6.93 -16.21
C TYR A 93 3.39 -6.71 -17.70
N PRO A 94 2.86 -5.55 -18.12
CA PRO A 94 2.72 -5.24 -19.55
C PRO A 94 4.04 -5.28 -20.32
N SER A 95 5.12 -4.81 -19.71
CA SER A 95 6.44 -4.82 -20.35
C SER A 95 6.99 -6.24 -20.49
N ILE A 96 6.83 -7.11 -19.48
CA ILE A 96 7.16 -8.54 -19.56
C ILE A 96 6.37 -9.20 -20.70
N GLN A 97 5.06 -8.96 -20.77
CA GLN A 97 4.24 -9.54 -21.84
C GLN A 97 4.76 -9.19 -23.23
N LEU A 98 5.13 -7.92 -23.45
CA LEU A 98 5.60 -7.47 -24.75
C LEU A 98 7.02 -7.96 -25.08
N VAL A 99 7.95 -7.93 -24.12
CA VAL A 99 9.37 -8.31 -24.32
C VAL A 99 9.53 -9.81 -24.46
N HIS A 100 8.82 -10.58 -23.63
CA HIS A 100 8.93 -12.05 -23.61
C HIS A 100 7.83 -12.76 -24.41
N ASP A 101 7.01 -12.01 -25.14
CA ASP A 101 5.91 -12.52 -25.97
C ASP A 101 4.93 -13.43 -25.22
N VAL A 102 4.57 -13.03 -24.00
CA VAL A 102 3.71 -13.83 -23.10
C VAL A 102 2.26 -13.56 -23.40
N PHE A 103 1.72 -14.28 -24.38
CA PHE A 103 0.31 -14.18 -24.81
C PHE A 103 -0.31 -15.56 -25.03
N PRO A 104 -1.63 -15.71 -24.83
CA PRO A 104 -2.29 -17.01 -24.95
C PRO A 104 -2.27 -17.51 -26.39
N LYS A 105 -2.01 -18.80 -26.56
CA LYS A 105 -1.97 -19.44 -27.88
C LYS A 105 -3.31 -19.40 -28.63
N CYS A 106 -4.42 -19.23 -27.91
CA CYS A 106 -5.76 -19.07 -28.51
C CYS A 106 -5.98 -17.69 -29.17
N ASP A 107 -5.10 -16.71 -28.93
CA ASP A 107 -5.07 -15.45 -29.69
C ASP A 107 -4.26 -15.63 -30.98
N VAL A 108 -4.83 -16.38 -31.93
CA VAL A 108 -4.17 -16.77 -33.18
C VAL A 108 -3.80 -15.59 -34.09
N THR A 109 -4.35 -14.41 -33.83
CA THR A 109 -4.07 -13.19 -34.61
C THR A 109 -3.06 -12.26 -33.94
N GLY A 110 -2.67 -12.53 -32.69
CA GLY A 110 -1.84 -11.63 -31.88
C GLY A 110 -2.54 -10.30 -31.53
N ALA A 111 -3.87 -10.29 -31.53
CA ALA A 111 -4.66 -9.10 -31.28
C ALA A 111 -4.38 -8.49 -29.90
N MET A 112 -4.24 -9.32 -28.86
CA MET A 112 -3.94 -8.86 -27.51
C MET A 112 -2.59 -8.15 -27.44
N LYS A 113 -1.56 -8.69 -28.10
CA LYS A 113 -0.23 -8.05 -28.20
C LYS A 113 -0.32 -6.69 -28.89
N GLY A 114 -1.00 -6.64 -30.05
CA GLY A 114 -1.20 -5.40 -30.81
C GLY A 114 -1.93 -4.33 -29.99
N MET A 115 -3.03 -4.71 -29.33
CA MET A 115 -3.82 -3.82 -28.47
C MET A 115 -3.01 -3.33 -27.28
N LEU A 116 -2.30 -4.23 -26.56
CA LEU A 116 -1.49 -3.85 -25.41
C LEU A 116 -0.41 -2.85 -25.80
N LYS A 117 0.29 -3.10 -26.93
CA LYS A 117 1.28 -2.18 -27.46
C LYS A 117 0.68 -0.82 -27.79
N TYR A 118 -0.44 -0.77 -28.49
CA TYR A 118 -1.13 0.46 -28.84
C TYR A 118 -1.49 1.32 -27.60
N PHE A 119 -2.11 0.70 -26.60
CA PHE A 119 -2.48 1.41 -25.38
C PHE A 119 -1.23 1.88 -24.60
N ARG A 120 -0.19 1.06 -24.53
CA ARG A 120 1.07 1.42 -23.88
C ARG A 120 1.74 2.61 -24.58
N ASP A 121 1.87 2.58 -25.89
CA ASP A 121 2.50 3.65 -26.66
C ASP A 121 1.70 4.96 -26.53
N THR A 122 0.39 4.87 -26.52
CA THR A 122 -0.52 6.00 -26.25
C THR A 122 -0.28 6.57 -24.84
N ARG A 123 -0.12 5.71 -23.83
CA ARG A 123 0.19 6.15 -22.45
C ARG A 123 1.54 6.85 -22.39
N ILE A 124 2.59 6.30 -23.02
CA ILE A 124 3.92 6.90 -23.04
C ILE A 124 3.87 8.29 -23.68
N LYS A 125 3.16 8.42 -24.79
CA LYS A 125 2.97 9.73 -25.46
C LYS A 125 2.33 10.75 -24.51
N TYR A 126 1.26 10.38 -23.80
CA TYR A 126 0.63 11.32 -22.84
C TYR A 126 1.52 11.63 -21.64
N LYS A 127 2.32 10.67 -21.17
CA LYS A 127 3.29 10.91 -20.11
C LYS A 127 4.37 11.92 -20.55
N GLN A 128 4.92 11.75 -21.75
CA GLN A 128 5.90 12.68 -22.31
C GLN A 128 5.35 14.09 -22.50
N LEU A 129 4.11 14.21 -23.01
CA LEU A 129 3.44 15.50 -23.14
C LEU A 129 3.17 16.16 -21.76
N ALA A 130 2.83 15.38 -20.75
CA ALA A 130 2.67 15.91 -19.40
C ALA A 130 4.00 16.45 -18.84
N GLU A 131 5.11 15.76 -19.07
CA GLU A 131 6.44 16.20 -18.66
C GLU A 131 6.90 17.45 -19.45
N GLU A 132 6.67 17.50 -20.75
CA GLU A 132 7.02 18.64 -21.62
C GLU A 132 6.34 19.94 -21.21
N PHE A 133 5.03 19.85 -20.85
CA PHE A 133 4.26 21.04 -20.45
C PHE A 133 4.36 21.37 -18.96
N TYR A 134 5.10 20.60 -18.16
CA TYR A 134 5.14 20.76 -16.70
C TYR A 134 5.54 22.16 -16.24
N GLU A 135 6.54 22.77 -16.88
CA GLU A 135 7.06 24.10 -16.54
C GLU A 135 6.37 25.23 -17.34
N THR A 136 5.82 24.93 -18.52
CA THR A 136 5.32 25.95 -19.46
C THR A 136 3.80 26.12 -19.40
N ASP A 137 3.05 25.05 -19.18
CA ASP A 137 1.58 25.05 -19.11
C ASP A 137 1.07 23.98 -18.16
N ARG A 138 0.94 24.35 -16.89
CA ARG A 138 0.54 23.45 -15.81
C ARG A 138 -0.80 22.74 -16.07
N LYS A 139 -1.79 23.49 -16.64
CA LYS A 139 -3.12 22.91 -16.94
C LYS A 139 -3.05 21.83 -18.03
N LYS A 140 -2.25 22.06 -19.07
CA LYS A 140 -2.03 21.03 -20.10
C LYS A 140 -1.29 19.82 -19.53
N SER A 141 -0.25 20.04 -18.70
CA SER A 141 0.47 18.98 -18.01
C SER A 141 -0.48 18.10 -17.20
N GLU A 142 -1.32 18.69 -16.37
CA GLU A 142 -2.33 18.00 -15.56
C GLU A 142 -3.35 17.25 -16.42
N SER A 143 -3.84 17.87 -17.51
CA SER A 143 -4.76 17.21 -18.45
C SER A 143 -4.14 15.96 -19.09
N TYR A 144 -2.88 16.00 -19.53
CA TYR A 144 -2.21 14.83 -20.06
C TYR A 144 -1.90 13.79 -18.97
N GLY A 145 -1.56 14.22 -17.76
CA GLY A 145 -1.44 13.37 -16.57
C GLY A 145 -2.72 12.60 -16.28
N ASN A 146 -3.86 13.28 -16.32
CA ASN A 146 -5.18 12.67 -16.10
C ASN A 146 -5.59 11.71 -17.22
N LYS A 147 -5.15 11.92 -18.46
CA LYS A 147 -5.39 11.00 -19.58
C LYS A 147 -4.56 9.73 -19.51
N GLN A 148 -3.28 9.80 -19.05
CA GLN A 148 -2.41 8.62 -19.01
C GLN A 148 -2.75 7.65 -17.87
N LEU A 149 -3.34 8.13 -16.76
CA LEU A 149 -3.63 7.29 -15.59
C LEU A 149 -4.66 6.18 -15.85
N PRO A 150 -5.83 6.43 -16.45
CA PRO A 150 -6.78 5.38 -16.80
C PRO A 150 -6.21 4.35 -17.77
N ILE A 151 -5.37 4.78 -18.73
CA ILE A 151 -4.69 3.85 -19.63
C ILE A 151 -3.71 2.98 -18.84
N LYS A 152 -2.96 3.55 -17.88
CA LYS A 152 -2.08 2.78 -16.98
C LYS A 152 -2.85 1.68 -16.24
N ILE A 153 -4.01 2.03 -15.68
CA ILE A 153 -4.86 1.08 -14.97
C ILE A 153 -5.37 0.01 -15.93
N PHE A 154 -5.78 0.41 -17.13
CA PHE A 154 -6.33 -0.50 -18.13
C PHE A 154 -5.27 -1.50 -18.63
N ILE A 155 -4.08 -1.06 -19.04
CA ILE A 155 -3.02 -1.99 -19.50
C ILE A 155 -2.55 -2.94 -18.40
N ASN A 156 -2.40 -2.47 -17.16
CA ASN A 156 -2.02 -3.32 -16.03
C ASN A 156 -3.09 -4.37 -15.70
N SER A 157 -4.35 -4.10 -16.02
CA SER A 157 -5.45 -5.04 -15.80
C SER A 157 -5.47 -6.22 -16.77
N MET A 158 -4.70 -6.18 -17.88
CA MET A 158 -4.60 -7.31 -18.79
C MET A 158 -4.05 -8.55 -18.08
N PHE A 159 -3.05 -8.40 -17.22
CA PHE A 159 -2.56 -9.48 -16.37
C PHE A 159 -3.70 -10.11 -15.54
N GLY A 160 -4.54 -9.28 -14.90
CA GLY A 160 -5.69 -9.74 -14.13
C GLY A 160 -6.75 -10.46 -14.99
N ALA A 161 -6.97 -10.01 -16.24
CA ALA A 161 -7.85 -10.67 -17.17
C ALA A 161 -7.30 -12.05 -17.60
N LEU A 162 -6.01 -12.11 -17.96
CA LEU A 162 -5.33 -13.36 -18.31
C LEU A 162 -5.36 -14.38 -17.17
N SER A 163 -5.18 -13.94 -15.95
CA SER A 163 -5.19 -14.78 -14.75
C SER A 163 -6.58 -15.20 -14.27
N ALA A 164 -7.63 -14.87 -15.02
CA ALA A 164 -9.03 -15.20 -14.71
C ALA A 164 -9.74 -15.94 -15.86
N PRO A 165 -9.27 -17.14 -16.29
CA PRO A 165 -9.81 -17.86 -17.44
C PRO A 165 -11.28 -18.28 -17.27
N GLN A 166 -11.76 -18.36 -16.04
CA GLN A 166 -13.19 -18.63 -15.75
C GLN A 166 -14.11 -17.44 -16.11
N VAL A 167 -13.54 -16.22 -16.24
CA VAL A 167 -14.27 -14.99 -16.59
C VAL A 167 -13.94 -14.52 -18.00
N PHE A 168 -12.66 -14.57 -18.36
CA PHE A 168 -12.10 -14.10 -19.62
C PHE A 168 -11.74 -15.30 -20.51
N ALA A 169 -12.44 -15.51 -21.60
CA ALA A 169 -12.29 -16.71 -22.45
C ALA A 169 -10.88 -16.88 -23.06
N TRP A 170 -10.15 -15.78 -23.26
CA TRP A 170 -8.74 -15.80 -23.68
C TRP A 170 -7.77 -15.86 -22.48
N GLY A 171 -8.29 -16.07 -21.27
CA GLY A 171 -7.47 -16.22 -20.07
C GLY A 171 -6.64 -17.49 -20.12
N ASP A 172 -5.43 -17.40 -19.59
CA ASP A 172 -4.49 -18.52 -19.48
C ASP A 172 -3.67 -18.35 -18.19
N MET A 173 -3.92 -19.24 -17.23
CA MET A 173 -3.24 -19.21 -15.93
C MET A 173 -1.73 -19.43 -16.06
N TYR A 174 -1.30 -20.22 -17.06
CA TYR A 174 0.12 -20.44 -17.32
C TYR A 174 0.82 -19.16 -17.74
N MET A 175 0.17 -18.33 -18.59
CA MET A 175 0.69 -17.00 -18.95
C MET A 175 0.76 -16.08 -17.74
N GLY A 176 -0.29 -16.08 -16.89
CA GLY A 176 -0.29 -15.31 -15.65
C GLY A 176 0.86 -15.68 -14.72
N GLU A 177 1.14 -16.95 -14.58
CA GLU A 177 2.27 -17.46 -13.81
C GLU A 177 3.62 -17.05 -14.41
N GLN A 178 3.78 -17.21 -15.70
CA GLN A 178 5.00 -16.83 -16.40
C GLN A 178 5.31 -15.35 -16.20
N ILE A 179 4.30 -14.48 -16.28
CA ILE A 179 4.46 -13.03 -16.01
C ILE A 179 4.96 -12.78 -14.59
N THR A 180 4.33 -13.40 -13.58
CA THR A 180 4.74 -13.15 -12.19
C THR A 180 6.09 -13.77 -11.85
N CYS A 181 6.41 -14.94 -12.38
CA CYS A 181 7.71 -15.57 -12.22
C CYS A 181 8.82 -14.69 -12.80
N THR A 182 8.67 -14.26 -14.05
CA THR A 182 9.61 -13.35 -14.70
C THR A 182 9.76 -12.04 -13.91
N GLY A 183 8.65 -11.49 -13.40
CA GLY A 183 8.68 -10.29 -12.56
C GLY A 183 9.49 -10.49 -11.26
N ARG A 184 9.34 -11.64 -10.59
CA ARG A 184 10.16 -11.96 -9.41
C ARG A 184 11.64 -12.07 -9.74
N GLN A 185 12.00 -12.62 -10.89
CA GLN A 185 13.40 -12.70 -11.33
C GLN A 185 14.00 -11.32 -11.60
N TYR A 186 13.28 -10.43 -12.28
CA TYR A 186 13.73 -9.04 -12.48
C TYR A 186 13.92 -8.30 -11.16
N LEU A 187 13.04 -8.51 -10.17
CA LEU A 187 13.22 -7.93 -8.85
C LEU A 187 14.48 -8.45 -8.15
N ARG A 188 14.71 -9.76 -8.17
CA ARG A 188 15.92 -10.37 -7.57
C ARG A 188 17.19 -9.87 -8.29
N GLN A 189 17.18 -9.82 -9.60
CA GLN A 189 18.30 -9.29 -10.41
C GLN A 189 18.60 -7.83 -10.02
N MET A 190 17.57 -6.99 -9.93
CA MET A 190 17.72 -5.59 -9.50
C MET A 190 18.34 -5.51 -8.10
N ILE A 191 17.82 -6.27 -7.16
CA ILE A 191 18.34 -6.28 -5.78
C ILE A 191 19.81 -6.71 -5.76
N LYS A 192 20.16 -7.81 -6.42
CA LYS A 192 21.55 -8.29 -6.51
C LYS A 192 22.47 -7.22 -7.10
N PHE A 193 22.09 -6.59 -8.21
CA PHE A 193 22.90 -5.53 -8.84
C PHE A 193 23.11 -4.35 -7.88
N PHE A 194 22.06 -3.81 -7.27
CA PHE A 194 22.20 -2.65 -6.39
C PHE A 194 22.95 -3.00 -5.10
N MET A 195 22.81 -4.22 -4.58
CA MET A 195 23.62 -4.69 -3.44
C MET A 195 25.12 -4.75 -3.76
N THR A 196 25.53 -5.15 -4.96
CA THR A 196 26.96 -5.10 -5.36
C THR A 196 27.52 -3.69 -5.38
N LYS A 197 26.64 -2.69 -5.50
CA LYS A 197 26.98 -1.27 -5.43
C LYS A 197 26.79 -0.67 -4.02
N GLY A 198 26.60 -1.49 -2.99
CA GLY A 198 26.51 -1.06 -1.61
C GLY A 198 25.15 -0.52 -1.19
N TYR A 199 24.11 -0.62 -2.02
CA TYR A 199 22.75 -0.28 -1.62
C TYR A 199 22.20 -1.34 -0.68
N VAL A 200 21.42 -0.91 0.32
CA VAL A 200 20.75 -1.82 1.25
C VAL A 200 19.26 -1.88 0.91
N PRO A 201 18.73 -3.05 0.49
CA PRO A 201 17.31 -3.19 0.20
C PRO A 201 16.48 -3.12 1.48
N LEU A 202 15.37 -2.37 1.46
CA LEU A 202 14.52 -2.09 2.62
C LEU A 202 13.16 -2.78 2.52
N VAL A 203 12.45 -2.51 1.43
CA VAL A 203 11.11 -3.06 1.15
C VAL A 203 11.02 -3.37 -0.32
N MET A 204 10.52 -4.54 -0.64
CA MET A 204 10.23 -4.99 -1.98
C MET A 204 8.71 -5.14 -2.15
N ASP A 205 8.15 -4.63 -3.23
CA ASP A 205 6.72 -4.71 -3.50
C ASP A 205 6.39 -4.84 -4.99
N THR A 206 6.23 -6.07 -5.42
CA THR A 206 5.70 -6.49 -6.73
C THR A 206 6.51 -6.01 -7.94
N ASP A 207 6.74 -4.73 -8.11
CA ASP A 207 7.36 -4.07 -9.27
C ASP A 207 8.47 -3.08 -8.89
N GLY A 208 8.73 -2.91 -7.58
CA GLY A 208 9.73 -1.97 -7.10
C GLY A 208 10.37 -2.34 -5.77
N VAL A 209 11.47 -1.65 -5.47
CA VAL A 209 12.24 -1.82 -4.24
C VAL A 209 12.67 -0.46 -3.71
N ASN A 210 12.55 -0.28 -2.39
CA ASN A 210 13.15 0.84 -1.68
C ASN A 210 14.54 0.43 -1.22
N PHE A 211 15.54 1.25 -1.48
CA PHE A 211 16.92 1.05 -1.06
C PHE A 211 17.40 2.19 -0.17
N SER A 212 18.22 1.90 0.83
CA SER A 212 19.09 2.91 1.41
C SER A 212 20.30 3.09 0.50
N THR A 213 20.56 4.32 0.12
CA THR A 213 21.63 4.68 -0.83
C THR A 213 22.94 4.83 -0.06
N PRO A 214 24.06 4.25 -0.51
CA PRO A 214 25.36 4.44 0.11
C PRO A 214 25.87 5.87 -0.11
N ASP A 215 26.69 6.36 0.81
CA ASP A 215 27.18 7.76 0.79
C ASP A 215 28.05 8.09 -0.43
N ASP A 216 28.77 7.10 -0.98
CA ASP A 216 29.60 7.24 -2.18
C ASP A 216 28.79 7.27 -3.50
N ALA A 217 27.50 6.89 -3.45
CA ALA A 217 26.67 6.90 -4.66
C ALA A 217 26.59 8.29 -5.31
N LYS A 218 26.67 9.37 -4.53
CA LYS A 218 26.63 10.76 -5.04
C LYS A 218 27.75 11.12 -6.01
N ASP A 219 28.88 10.43 -5.90
CA ASP A 219 30.10 10.70 -6.68
C ASP A 219 30.21 9.82 -7.95
N ARG A 220 29.23 8.95 -8.18
CA ARG A 220 29.23 8.02 -9.32
C ARG A 220 28.85 8.71 -10.60
N VAL A 221 29.47 8.26 -11.67
CA VAL A 221 29.22 8.74 -13.03
C VAL A 221 29.10 7.56 -13.98
N TYR A 222 28.13 7.60 -14.87
CA TYR A 222 27.93 6.62 -15.92
C TYR A 222 27.71 7.33 -17.28
N VAL A 223 28.41 6.90 -18.29
CA VAL A 223 28.23 7.40 -19.69
C VAL A 223 27.32 6.42 -20.42
N GLY A 224 26.14 6.89 -20.81
CA GLY A 224 25.15 6.06 -21.47
C GLY A 224 25.61 5.43 -22.75
N ARG A 225 25.37 4.11 -22.90
CA ARG A 225 25.66 3.34 -24.13
C ARG A 225 24.50 3.35 -25.13
N GLY A 226 23.33 3.80 -24.71
CA GLY A 226 22.12 3.86 -25.55
C GLY A 226 21.53 2.51 -25.93
N LEU A 227 21.81 1.46 -25.15
CA LEU A 227 21.27 0.12 -25.36
C LEU A 227 19.82 -0.01 -24.89
N ASN A 228 19.42 0.84 -23.97
CA ASN A 228 18.02 0.97 -23.52
C ASN A 228 17.44 2.31 -23.96
N TRP A 229 16.17 2.33 -24.33
CA TRP A 229 15.46 3.52 -24.83
C TRP A 229 15.46 4.74 -23.90
N LYS A 230 15.63 4.53 -22.58
CA LYS A 230 15.74 5.59 -21.57
C LYS A 230 17.14 6.17 -21.44
N VAL A 231 18.15 5.44 -21.85
CA VAL A 231 19.55 5.82 -21.69
C VAL A 231 20.06 6.40 -23.00
N LYS A 232 20.40 7.67 -23.01
CA LYS A 232 20.90 8.36 -24.23
C LYS A 232 22.36 8.06 -24.42
N LEU A 233 22.74 7.66 -25.62
CA LEU A 233 24.15 7.43 -26.03
C LEU A 233 25.00 8.68 -25.77
N GLY A 234 26.12 8.50 -25.08
CA GLY A 234 27.08 9.56 -24.77
C GLY A 234 26.64 10.58 -23.70
N LYS A 235 25.42 10.45 -23.16
CA LYS A 235 24.98 11.28 -22.03
C LYS A 235 25.60 10.79 -20.74
N GLU A 236 26.11 11.72 -19.94
CA GLU A 236 26.56 11.45 -18.58
C GLU A 236 25.37 11.48 -17.59
N TYR A 237 25.34 10.51 -16.68
CA TYR A 237 24.42 10.39 -15.56
C TYR A 237 25.22 10.45 -14.27
N TYR A 238 24.71 11.09 -13.23
CA TYR A 238 25.40 11.36 -11.98
C TYR A 238 24.66 10.83 -10.79
N GLY A 239 25.40 10.50 -9.73
CA GLY A 239 24.83 10.04 -8.49
C GLY A 239 24.07 8.70 -8.62
N PRO A 240 23.00 8.48 -7.87
CA PRO A 240 22.18 7.27 -7.97
C PRO A 240 21.58 7.05 -9.37
N GLU A 241 21.34 8.10 -10.14
CA GLU A 241 20.86 8.00 -11.53
C GLU A 241 21.90 7.36 -12.47
N ALA A 242 23.19 7.45 -12.13
CA ALA A 242 24.25 6.74 -12.86
C ALA A 242 24.08 5.22 -12.76
N ASP A 243 23.79 4.71 -11.55
CA ASP A 243 23.56 3.28 -11.33
C ASP A 243 22.27 2.79 -12.00
N VAL A 244 21.22 3.62 -12.00
CA VAL A 244 19.96 3.31 -12.71
C VAL A 244 20.17 3.27 -14.22
N ALA A 245 20.92 4.21 -14.78
CA ALA A 245 21.25 4.24 -16.21
C ALA A 245 22.09 3.03 -16.61
N GLU A 246 23.08 2.67 -15.80
CA GLU A 246 23.91 1.48 -16.01
C GLU A 246 23.08 0.20 -15.97
N TYR A 247 22.22 0.02 -14.96
CA TYR A 247 21.30 -1.11 -14.87
C TYR A 247 20.42 -1.24 -16.12
N ASN A 248 19.83 -0.12 -16.56
CA ASN A 248 19.00 -0.09 -17.75
C ASN A 248 19.78 -0.50 -19.01
N ASP A 249 20.97 0.02 -19.21
CA ASP A 249 21.79 -0.30 -20.39
C ASP A 249 22.26 -1.76 -20.41
N ILE A 250 22.55 -2.34 -19.24
CA ILE A 250 23.05 -3.71 -19.14
C ILE A 250 21.92 -4.73 -19.25
N PHE A 251 20.86 -4.56 -18.48
CA PHE A 251 19.86 -5.61 -18.26
C PHE A 251 18.53 -5.39 -18.98
N MET A 252 18.15 -4.13 -19.25
CA MET A 252 16.83 -3.85 -19.80
C MET A 252 16.85 -3.85 -21.32
N ARG A 253 15.86 -4.49 -21.94
CA ARG A 253 15.68 -4.59 -23.38
C ARG A 253 14.26 -4.23 -23.79
N GLY A 254 14.10 -3.84 -25.04
CA GLY A 254 12.79 -3.51 -25.62
C GLY A 254 12.04 -2.48 -24.77
N GLU A 255 10.84 -2.86 -24.34
CA GLU A 255 9.93 -2.03 -23.55
C GLU A 255 10.26 -1.96 -22.04
N MET A 256 11.17 -2.79 -21.54
CA MET A 256 11.54 -2.81 -20.13
C MET A 256 12.41 -1.61 -19.76
N ALA A 257 12.13 -1.02 -18.62
CA ALA A 257 12.98 0.01 -18.04
C ALA A 257 12.73 0.12 -16.52
N LEU A 258 13.80 0.47 -15.79
CA LEU A 258 13.76 0.83 -14.38
C LEU A 258 13.68 2.35 -14.25
N ASP A 259 12.81 2.83 -13.37
CA ASP A 259 12.59 4.25 -13.06
C ASP A 259 12.92 4.57 -11.62
N THR A 260 13.38 5.78 -11.36
CA THR A 260 13.37 6.38 -10.02
C THR A 260 11.98 6.91 -9.73
N ASP A 261 11.24 6.27 -8.79
CA ASP A 261 9.88 6.68 -8.37
C ASP A 261 9.90 7.65 -7.19
N GLY A 262 11.02 7.77 -6.49
CA GLY A 262 11.17 8.72 -5.40
C GLY A 262 12.54 8.69 -4.73
N VAL A 263 12.92 9.84 -4.19
CA VAL A 263 14.13 10.02 -3.37
C VAL A 263 13.71 10.72 -2.08
N TRP A 264 14.06 10.14 -0.95
CA TRP A 264 13.67 10.67 0.36
C TRP A 264 14.85 10.71 1.32
N PRO A 265 15.05 11.82 2.04
CA PRO A 265 16.06 11.94 3.09
C PRO A 265 15.93 10.86 4.16
N SER A 266 14.69 10.46 4.49
CA SER A 266 14.44 9.48 5.54
C SER A 266 13.19 8.63 5.26
N CYS A 267 13.22 7.41 5.80
CA CYS A 267 12.15 6.45 5.76
C CYS A 267 12.10 5.64 7.06
N ILE A 268 10.90 5.29 7.51
CA ILE A 268 10.67 4.25 8.52
C ILE A 268 9.87 3.12 7.90
N ASN A 269 10.37 1.90 8.03
CA ASN A 269 9.74 0.69 7.56
C ASN A 269 9.20 -0.10 8.76
N LEU A 270 7.89 -0.37 8.79
CA LEU A 270 7.23 -0.99 9.95
C LEU A 270 6.80 -2.42 9.67
N ALA A 271 6.23 -2.64 8.50
CA ALA A 271 5.76 -3.94 8.03
C ALA A 271 5.65 -3.94 6.51
N ARG A 272 5.42 -5.10 5.93
CA ARG A 272 5.14 -5.23 4.49
C ARG A 272 4.03 -4.26 4.07
N LYS A 273 4.30 -3.38 3.09
CA LYS A 273 3.39 -2.32 2.61
C LYS A 273 2.98 -1.28 3.66
N ASN A 274 3.72 -1.17 4.76
CA ASN A 274 3.49 -0.16 5.80
C ASN A 274 4.81 0.57 6.08
N TYR A 275 4.94 1.77 5.57
CA TYR A 275 6.12 2.63 5.74
C TYR A 275 5.74 4.10 5.67
N ALA A 276 6.59 4.94 6.24
CA ALA A 276 6.50 6.39 6.09
C ALA A 276 7.80 6.94 5.51
N VAL A 277 7.68 7.96 4.67
CA VAL A 277 8.82 8.68 4.09
C VAL A 277 8.65 10.18 4.29
N MET A 278 9.76 10.90 4.40
CA MET A 278 9.79 12.36 4.49
C MET A 278 10.60 12.91 3.31
N ASP A 279 10.04 13.89 2.62
CA ASP A 279 10.74 14.58 1.52
C ASP A 279 11.68 15.69 2.05
N ALA A 280 12.48 16.26 1.16
CA ALA A 280 13.42 17.33 1.51
C ALA A 280 12.74 18.62 2.03
N LYS A 281 11.42 18.77 1.84
CA LYS A 281 10.62 19.88 2.36
C LYS A 281 9.97 19.55 3.71
N GLY A 282 10.25 18.37 4.28
CA GLY A 282 9.65 17.89 5.53
C GLY A 282 8.22 17.38 5.39
N LYS A 283 7.70 17.21 4.16
CA LYS A 283 6.37 16.63 3.94
C LYS A 283 6.42 15.12 4.10
N ILE A 284 5.52 14.59 4.93
CA ILE A 284 5.43 13.18 5.24
C ILE A 284 4.39 12.51 4.34
N LYS A 285 4.77 11.38 3.75
CA LYS A 285 3.88 10.49 3.01
C LYS A 285 3.79 9.15 3.73
N LEU A 286 2.57 8.77 4.12
CA LEU A 286 2.28 7.50 4.77
C LEU A 286 1.76 6.48 3.76
N THR A 287 2.26 5.25 3.84
CA THR A 287 1.79 4.11 3.05
C THR A 287 1.33 3.00 3.99
N GLY A 288 0.18 2.39 3.68
CA GLY A 288 -0.39 1.27 4.45
C GLY A 288 -1.43 1.67 5.50
N ASN A 289 -2.15 0.66 5.98
CA ASN A 289 -3.33 0.85 6.85
C ASN A 289 -3.01 0.89 8.34
N SER A 290 -1.84 0.42 8.76
CA SER A 290 -1.45 0.39 10.17
C SER A 290 -1.25 1.79 10.74
N ILE A 291 -0.73 2.70 9.92
CA ILE A 291 -0.43 4.10 10.30
C ILE A 291 -1.54 5.06 9.84
N LYS A 292 -2.25 4.75 8.75
CA LYS A 292 -3.19 5.63 8.05
C LYS A 292 -4.65 5.26 8.24
N SER A 293 -5.10 4.93 9.44
CA SER A 293 -6.50 4.58 9.66
C SER A 293 -7.38 5.83 9.85
N LYS A 294 -8.35 6.04 8.95
CA LYS A 294 -9.37 7.11 9.05
C LYS A 294 -10.36 6.96 10.22
N LYS A 295 -10.16 5.99 11.10
CA LYS A 295 -11.09 5.65 12.20
C LYS A 295 -10.44 5.68 13.58
N LEU A 296 -9.27 6.29 13.69
CA LEU A 296 -8.59 6.41 14.96
C LEU A 296 -9.26 7.49 15.82
N PRO A 297 -9.30 7.32 17.16
CA PRO A 297 -9.56 8.42 18.07
C PRO A 297 -8.56 9.55 17.87
N ILE A 298 -8.99 10.80 18.02
CA ILE A 298 -8.16 11.97 17.72
C ILE A 298 -6.85 11.97 18.53
N TYR A 299 -6.88 11.55 19.80
CA TYR A 299 -5.70 11.51 20.64
C TYR A 299 -4.59 10.59 20.08
N ILE A 300 -4.97 9.52 19.37
CA ILE A 300 -4.01 8.64 18.69
C ILE A 300 -3.50 9.30 17.40
N GLU A 301 -4.38 9.94 16.63
CA GLU A 301 -3.98 10.65 15.40
C GLU A 301 -2.96 11.75 15.72
N GLU A 302 -3.24 12.61 16.71
CA GLU A 302 -2.34 13.69 17.14
C GLU A 302 -0.99 13.16 17.63
N PHE A 303 -0.99 12.04 18.35
CA PHE A 303 0.26 11.41 18.77
C PHE A 303 1.05 10.90 17.57
N LEU A 304 0.38 10.21 16.64
CA LEU A 304 1.03 9.62 15.46
C LEU A 304 1.64 10.69 14.56
N ASP A 305 0.95 11.81 14.34
CA ASP A 305 1.44 12.89 13.49
C ASP A 305 2.78 13.43 14.01
N LYS A 306 2.87 13.70 15.31
CA LYS A 306 4.11 14.18 15.93
C LYS A 306 5.16 13.07 16.08
N GLY A 307 4.74 11.88 16.52
CA GLY A 307 5.64 10.75 16.77
C GLY A 307 6.31 10.24 15.49
N ILE A 308 5.56 10.10 14.40
CA ILE A 308 6.10 9.68 13.10
C ILE A 308 7.13 10.69 12.59
N LYS A 309 6.90 11.98 12.82
CA LYS A 309 7.87 13.01 12.45
C LYS A 309 9.18 12.85 13.21
N MET A 310 9.14 12.67 14.54
CA MET A 310 10.32 12.41 15.36
C MET A 310 11.08 11.18 14.87
N LEU A 311 10.37 10.08 14.58
CA LEU A 311 10.97 8.86 14.05
C LEU A 311 11.67 9.09 12.70
N LEU A 312 11.06 9.88 11.80
CA LEU A 312 11.64 10.23 10.50
C LEU A 312 12.81 11.20 10.58
N GLU A 313 12.89 11.99 11.65
CA GLU A 313 14.05 12.84 11.96
C GLU A 313 15.20 12.05 12.58
N GLY A 314 14.99 10.76 12.90
CA GLY A 314 15.99 9.88 13.49
C GLY A 314 16.15 10.05 14.99
N ASP A 315 15.18 10.67 15.65
CA ASP A 315 15.21 10.97 17.09
C ASP A 315 14.35 9.96 17.88
N GLY A 316 14.89 8.76 18.03
CA GLY A 316 14.23 7.69 18.78
C GLY A 316 14.11 7.98 20.27
N GLN A 317 15.06 8.69 20.87
CA GLN A 317 15.02 9.02 22.30
C GLN A 317 13.85 9.99 22.59
N SER A 318 13.74 11.07 21.85
CA SER A 318 12.61 12.02 22.01
C SER A 318 11.25 11.36 21.72
N PHE A 319 11.19 10.42 20.77
CA PHE A 319 9.97 9.65 20.52
C PHE A 319 9.56 8.81 21.74
N VAL A 320 10.51 8.10 22.36
CA VAL A 320 10.25 7.29 23.56
C VAL A 320 9.86 8.17 24.75
N GLU A 321 10.50 9.32 24.93
CA GLU A 321 10.13 10.29 25.95
C GLU A 321 8.71 10.82 25.74
N TYR A 322 8.39 11.22 24.53
CA TYR A 322 7.04 11.70 24.16
C TYR A 322 5.97 10.62 24.35
N TYR A 323 6.28 9.35 24.06
CA TYR A 323 5.39 8.23 24.30
C TYR A 323 5.04 8.09 25.80
N TYR A 324 6.03 8.14 26.67
CA TYR A 324 5.80 8.01 28.12
C TYR A 324 5.11 9.24 28.72
N GLU A 325 5.45 10.44 28.28
CA GLU A 325 4.70 11.65 28.65
C GLU A 325 3.23 11.55 28.25
N TYR A 326 2.96 10.98 27.09
CA TYR A 326 1.60 10.83 26.60
C TYR A 326 0.81 9.76 27.38
N LEU A 327 1.45 8.66 27.75
CA LEU A 327 0.89 7.66 28.66
C LEU A 327 0.53 8.29 30.03
N GLN A 328 1.39 9.15 30.58
CA GLN A 328 1.10 9.84 31.84
C GLN A 328 -0.17 10.72 31.69
N LYS A 329 -0.31 11.46 30.59
CA LYS A 329 -1.53 12.23 30.31
C LYS A 329 -2.79 11.37 30.23
N ILE A 330 -2.69 10.13 29.71
CA ILE A 330 -3.79 9.18 29.68
C ILE A 330 -4.10 8.69 31.11
N PHE A 331 -3.09 8.33 31.92
CA PHE A 331 -3.28 7.90 33.31
C PHE A 331 -3.93 9.00 34.16
N ASP A 332 -3.50 10.23 34.00
CA ASP A 332 -3.98 11.39 34.76
C ASP A 332 -5.31 11.95 34.23
N LYS A 333 -5.91 11.30 33.22
CA LYS A 333 -7.14 11.73 32.54
C LYS A 333 -7.09 13.17 32.02
N GLN A 334 -5.92 13.61 31.58
CA GLN A 334 -5.70 14.95 31.00
C GLN A 334 -6.08 15.04 29.52
N ILE A 335 -6.34 13.90 28.86
CA ILE A 335 -6.79 13.90 27.46
C ILE A 335 -8.25 14.38 27.42
N PRO A 336 -8.57 15.41 26.61
CA PRO A 336 -9.95 15.89 26.45
C PRO A 336 -10.90 14.78 25.98
N LEU A 337 -12.12 14.77 26.50
CA LEU A 337 -13.15 13.77 26.13
C LEU A 337 -13.45 13.80 24.63
N SER A 338 -13.43 14.97 24.01
CA SER A 338 -13.58 15.15 22.56
C SER A 338 -12.55 14.37 21.72
N LYS A 339 -11.34 14.18 22.26
CA LYS A 339 -10.24 13.48 21.61
C LYS A 339 -10.22 12.00 21.88
N ILE A 340 -10.65 11.58 23.10
CA ILE A 340 -10.69 10.16 23.49
C ILE A 340 -11.93 9.43 23.00
N ALA A 341 -13.00 10.18 22.69
CA ALA A 341 -14.26 9.65 22.23
C ALA A 341 -14.15 8.84 20.94
N GLN A 342 -14.89 7.76 20.90
CA GLN A 342 -15.10 6.99 19.69
C GLN A 342 -16.19 7.65 18.83
N ARG A 343 -16.00 7.64 17.51
CA ARG A 343 -16.94 8.17 16.52
C ARG A 343 -17.52 7.02 15.72
N ALA A 344 -18.82 6.86 15.71
CA ALA A 344 -19.49 5.82 14.97
C ALA A 344 -20.59 6.40 14.08
N LYS A 345 -20.51 6.09 12.79
CA LYS A 345 -21.52 6.49 11.80
C LYS A 345 -22.72 5.57 11.86
N VAL A 346 -23.91 6.15 11.92
CA VAL A 346 -25.20 5.44 11.85
C VAL A 346 -25.38 4.88 10.43
N LYS A 347 -25.40 3.56 10.31
CA LYS A 347 -25.52 2.83 9.02
C LYS A 347 -26.83 2.08 8.87
N LEU A 348 -27.63 2.02 9.90
CA LEU A 348 -28.93 1.35 9.94
C LEU A 348 -29.92 2.26 10.64
N SER A 349 -31.21 2.21 10.25
CA SER A 349 -32.26 2.81 11.05
C SER A 349 -32.37 2.10 12.41
N LEU A 350 -32.94 2.77 13.42
CA LEU A 350 -33.16 2.14 14.74
C LEU A 350 -34.08 0.92 14.64
N ASP A 351 -35.06 0.94 13.74
CA ASP A 351 -35.97 -0.18 13.53
C ASP A 351 -35.28 -1.37 12.86
N ASP A 352 -34.45 -1.13 11.87
CA ASP A 352 -33.67 -2.20 11.24
C ASP A 352 -32.62 -2.76 12.20
N TYR A 353 -32.07 -1.92 13.08
CA TYR A 353 -31.18 -2.38 14.14
C TYR A 353 -31.90 -3.30 15.13
N LYS A 354 -33.12 -2.94 15.58
CA LYS A 354 -33.94 -3.81 16.44
C LYS A 354 -34.26 -5.13 15.74
N LYS A 355 -34.66 -5.11 14.46
CA LYS A 355 -34.88 -6.33 13.67
C LYS A 355 -33.64 -7.20 13.62
N ARG A 356 -32.44 -6.59 13.35
CA ARG A 356 -31.17 -7.28 13.32
C ARG A 356 -30.85 -7.99 14.63
N LEU A 357 -31.10 -7.39 15.77
CA LEU A 357 -30.85 -8.02 17.08
C LEU A 357 -31.65 -9.30 17.30
N ASN A 358 -32.81 -9.43 16.66
CA ASN A 358 -33.66 -10.61 16.68
C ASN A 358 -33.23 -11.72 15.71
N THR A 359 -32.20 -11.45 14.87
CA THR A 359 -31.66 -12.45 13.95
C THR A 359 -30.44 -13.16 14.57
N LYS A 360 -30.14 -14.35 14.04
CA LYS A 360 -28.93 -15.08 14.42
C LYS A 360 -27.91 -15.04 13.30
N THR A 361 -26.63 -15.17 13.65
CA THR A 361 -25.53 -15.32 12.68
C THR A 361 -25.66 -16.67 11.96
N LYS A 362 -24.95 -16.86 10.85
CA LYS A 362 -24.86 -18.18 10.15
C LYS A 362 -24.42 -19.31 11.08
N ALA A 363 -23.66 -18.99 12.15
CA ALA A 363 -23.22 -19.93 13.18
C ALA A 363 -24.23 -20.09 14.35
N GLY A 364 -25.45 -19.54 14.24
CA GLY A 364 -26.49 -19.64 15.27
C GLY A 364 -26.32 -18.70 16.47
N ASN A 365 -25.26 -17.88 16.52
CA ASN A 365 -24.98 -16.95 17.61
C ASN A 365 -25.84 -15.67 17.51
N SER A 366 -26.08 -15.01 18.64
CA SER A 366 -26.72 -13.69 18.67
C SER A 366 -25.87 -12.64 17.96
N MET A 367 -26.52 -11.70 17.29
CA MET A 367 -25.83 -10.58 16.64
C MET A 367 -25.18 -9.65 17.67
N SER A 368 -23.97 -9.18 17.36
CA SER A 368 -23.26 -8.21 18.22
C SER A 368 -24.01 -6.89 18.31
N ARG A 369 -24.10 -6.35 19.53
CA ARG A 369 -24.68 -5.04 19.80
C ARG A 369 -23.69 -3.93 19.44
N MET A 370 -24.21 -2.80 18.96
CA MET A 370 -23.42 -1.63 18.56
C MET A 370 -23.62 -0.51 19.59
N ALA A 371 -22.53 -0.06 20.23
CA ALA A 371 -22.56 0.94 21.29
C ALA A 371 -23.34 2.20 20.93
N HIS A 372 -23.07 2.79 19.79
CA HIS A 372 -23.74 4.00 19.32
C HIS A 372 -25.25 3.80 19.06
N MET A 373 -25.67 2.61 18.61
CA MET A 373 -27.08 2.32 18.40
C MET A 373 -27.82 2.04 19.71
N GLU A 374 -27.16 1.36 20.66
CA GLU A 374 -27.73 1.15 22.00
C GLU A 374 -27.86 2.46 22.77
N LEU A 375 -26.87 3.35 22.67
CA LEU A 375 -26.95 4.70 23.22
C LEU A 375 -28.09 5.50 22.61
N ALA A 376 -28.25 5.45 21.28
CA ALA A 376 -29.37 6.10 20.62
C ALA A 376 -30.73 5.58 21.08
N LEU A 377 -30.87 4.27 21.35
CA LEU A 377 -32.08 3.68 21.90
C LEU A 377 -32.33 4.08 23.37
N HIS A 378 -31.26 4.08 24.18
CA HIS A 378 -31.36 4.41 25.61
C HIS A 378 -31.69 5.88 25.84
N GLU A 379 -31.09 6.78 25.04
CA GLU A 379 -31.28 8.23 25.13
C GLU A 379 -32.47 8.73 24.28
N ASN A 380 -33.25 7.83 23.66
CA ASN A 380 -34.37 8.17 22.77
C ASN A 380 -34.01 9.19 21.65
N LEU A 381 -32.83 9.05 21.07
CA LEU A 381 -32.37 9.99 20.05
C LEU A 381 -33.05 9.74 18.70
N ALA A 382 -33.46 10.82 18.07
CA ALA A 382 -33.78 10.81 16.63
C ALA A 382 -32.48 10.80 15.84
N VAL A 383 -32.14 9.67 15.23
CA VAL A 383 -30.91 9.51 14.42
C VAL A 383 -31.26 9.14 12.98
N ASN A 384 -30.55 9.76 12.04
CA ASN A 384 -30.68 9.50 10.61
C ASN A 384 -29.49 8.66 10.10
N LEU A 385 -29.69 8.03 8.95
CA LEU A 385 -28.60 7.36 8.24
C LEU A 385 -27.52 8.39 7.88
N GLY A 386 -26.30 8.11 8.29
CA GLY A 386 -25.17 9.01 8.05
C GLY A 386 -24.73 9.84 9.26
N ASP A 387 -25.59 10.02 10.26
CA ASP A 387 -25.26 10.72 11.50
C ASP A 387 -24.05 10.08 12.20
N VAL A 388 -23.27 10.88 12.90
CA VAL A 388 -22.12 10.43 13.70
C VAL A 388 -22.43 10.59 15.17
N ILE A 389 -22.44 9.48 15.88
CA ILE A 389 -22.59 9.46 17.35
C ILE A 389 -21.20 9.38 17.98
N MET A 390 -20.92 10.29 18.90
CA MET A 390 -19.70 10.29 19.70
C MET A 390 -19.98 9.74 21.09
N TYR A 391 -19.13 8.82 21.55
CA TYR A 391 -19.28 8.22 22.88
C TYR A 391 -17.93 7.90 23.52
N VAL A 392 -17.91 7.87 24.85
CA VAL A 392 -16.75 7.55 25.67
C VAL A 392 -17.02 6.25 26.41
N ASN A 393 -16.04 5.34 26.38
CA ASN A 393 -16.08 4.14 27.20
C ASN A 393 -15.66 4.47 28.64
N ASN A 394 -16.49 4.10 29.61
CA ASN A 394 -16.26 4.28 31.06
C ASN A 394 -16.30 2.98 31.87
N GLY A 395 -16.35 1.82 31.18
CA GLY A 395 -16.34 0.52 31.85
C GLY A 395 -15.07 0.29 32.65
N LEU A 396 -15.20 -0.37 33.79
CA LEU A 396 -14.11 -0.56 34.76
C LEU A 396 -13.02 -1.53 34.32
N ARG A 397 -13.27 -2.40 33.29
CA ARG A 397 -12.31 -3.41 32.82
C ARG A 397 -11.94 -3.21 31.36
N ALA A 398 -10.67 -3.36 31.05
CA ALA A 398 -10.16 -3.24 29.69
C ALA A 398 -10.83 -4.22 28.69
N SER A 399 -11.19 -5.40 29.13
CA SER A 399 -11.82 -6.47 28.33
C SER A 399 -13.35 -6.38 28.22
N HIS A 400 -14.01 -5.39 28.86
CA HIS A 400 -15.44 -5.22 28.75
C HIS A 400 -15.82 -4.59 27.41
N GLY A 401 -16.70 -5.24 26.66
CA GLY A 401 -17.35 -4.63 25.50
C GLY A 401 -18.13 -3.37 25.89
N ASP A 402 -18.34 -2.45 24.93
CA ASP A 402 -19.12 -1.22 25.17
C ASP A 402 -20.58 -1.52 25.53
N VAL A 403 -21.08 -2.67 25.06
CA VAL A 403 -22.45 -3.14 25.30
C VAL A 403 -22.45 -4.63 25.57
N GLN A 404 -23.06 -5.02 26.68
CA GLN A 404 -23.20 -6.42 27.06
C GLN A 404 -24.68 -6.75 27.34
N LYS A 405 -25.10 -7.98 26.95
CA LYS A 405 -26.38 -8.54 27.38
C LYS A 405 -26.17 -9.21 28.75
N LYS A 406 -26.91 -8.78 29.76
CA LYS A 406 -26.84 -9.32 31.13
C LYS A 406 -28.23 -9.70 31.59
N GLY A 407 -28.53 -11.00 31.59
CA GLY A 407 -29.90 -11.49 31.84
C GLY A 407 -30.85 -10.96 30.74
N ASP A 408 -31.96 -10.39 31.14
CA ASP A 408 -32.96 -9.78 30.24
C ASP A 408 -32.65 -8.33 29.87
N GLY A 409 -31.59 -7.75 30.46
CA GLY A 409 -31.18 -6.36 30.25
C GLY A 409 -29.95 -6.16 29.38
N VAL A 410 -29.69 -4.89 29.10
CA VAL A 410 -28.48 -4.43 28.39
C VAL A 410 -27.67 -3.56 29.35
N GLN A 411 -26.38 -3.87 29.48
CA GLN A 411 -25.45 -3.06 30.24
C GLN A 411 -24.63 -2.21 29.26
N LEU A 412 -24.69 -0.89 29.42
CA LEU A 412 -23.88 0.07 28.70
C LEU A 412 -22.62 0.43 29.52
N ASN A 413 -21.45 0.24 28.93
CA ASN A 413 -20.16 0.63 29.50
C ASN A 413 -19.61 1.87 28.79
N CYS A 414 -20.51 2.72 28.30
CA CYS A 414 -20.17 3.95 27.59
C CYS A 414 -21.31 4.98 27.79
N TYR A 415 -20.97 6.23 27.58
CA TYR A 415 -21.92 7.34 27.58
C TYR A 415 -21.72 8.22 26.36
N MET A 416 -22.77 8.92 25.97
CA MET A 416 -22.73 9.79 24.78
C MET A 416 -22.12 11.16 25.14
N LEU A 417 -21.41 11.74 24.17
CA LEU A 417 -21.01 13.14 24.20
C LEU A 417 -21.89 13.93 23.23
N SER A 418 -22.66 14.87 23.77
CA SER A 418 -23.45 15.76 22.93
C SER A 418 -22.55 16.80 22.23
N LYS A 419 -22.95 17.22 21.02
CA LYS A 419 -22.24 18.27 20.29
C LYS A 419 -22.19 19.59 21.07
N ASP A 420 -23.29 19.94 21.71
CA ASP A 420 -23.40 21.20 22.50
C ASP A 420 -22.39 21.26 23.65
N ILE A 421 -22.15 20.13 24.33
CA ILE A 421 -21.14 20.04 25.39
C ILE A 421 -19.75 20.26 24.82
N LEU A 422 -19.47 19.68 23.65
CA LEU A 422 -18.15 19.76 23.02
C LEU A 422 -17.86 21.11 22.40
N GLU A 423 -18.85 21.76 21.79
CA GLU A 423 -18.73 23.08 21.21
C GLU A 423 -18.48 24.16 22.29
N ASN A 424 -19.17 24.04 23.43
CA ASN A 424 -18.99 24.97 24.55
C ASN A 424 -17.73 24.68 25.39
N ASN A 425 -17.25 23.43 25.43
CA ASN A 425 -16.10 23.02 26.23
C ASN A 425 -15.20 22.02 25.47
N PRO A 426 -14.44 22.45 24.44
CA PRO A 426 -13.63 21.55 23.60
C PRO A 426 -12.53 20.82 24.38
N ASN A 427 -12.07 21.41 25.50
CA ASN A 427 -11.04 20.84 26.38
C ASN A 427 -11.61 20.15 27.63
N LEU A 428 -12.90 19.85 27.65
CA LEU A 428 -13.52 19.15 28.77
C LEU A 428 -12.81 17.82 29.05
N THR A 429 -12.25 17.66 30.23
CA THR A 429 -11.72 16.40 30.75
C THR A 429 -12.77 15.72 31.60
N GLY A 430 -12.67 14.41 31.75
CA GLY A 430 -13.65 13.66 32.51
C GLY A 430 -13.27 12.18 32.64
N ASP A 431 -14.23 11.39 33.10
CA ASP A 431 -13.98 9.99 33.38
C ASP A 431 -14.03 9.14 32.11
N TYR A 432 -13.01 8.31 31.93
CA TYR A 432 -12.94 7.29 30.90
C TYR A 432 -12.17 6.05 31.36
N ASN A 433 -12.32 4.96 30.66
CA ASN A 433 -11.62 3.70 30.95
C ASN A 433 -10.15 3.81 30.57
N VAL A 434 -9.29 4.17 31.54
CA VAL A 434 -7.83 4.33 31.35
C VAL A 434 -7.20 3.03 30.83
N PRO A 435 -7.42 1.83 31.44
CA PRO A 435 -6.84 0.59 30.91
C PRO A 435 -7.17 0.34 29.44
N ARG A 436 -8.40 0.61 29.02
CA ARG A 436 -8.82 0.45 27.62
C ARG A 436 -8.20 1.49 26.71
N ALA A 437 -8.09 2.74 27.16
CA ALA A 437 -7.43 3.80 26.40
C ALA A 437 -5.97 3.47 26.14
N ILE A 438 -5.24 3.01 27.17
CA ILE A 438 -3.83 2.56 27.06
C ILE A 438 -3.71 1.35 26.15
N SER A 439 -4.55 0.32 26.33
CA SER A 439 -4.54 -0.86 25.46
C SER A 439 -4.78 -0.49 23.98
N THR A 440 -5.71 0.42 23.71
CA THR A 440 -5.98 0.89 22.34
C THR A 440 -4.82 1.69 21.79
N PHE A 441 -4.21 2.54 22.60
CA PHE A 441 -3.04 3.34 22.26
C PHE A 441 -1.83 2.46 21.97
N ASN A 442 -1.43 1.58 22.90
CA ASN A 442 -0.28 0.70 22.76
C ASN A 442 -0.36 -0.22 21.54
N LYS A 443 -1.53 -0.80 21.29
CA LYS A 443 -1.75 -1.62 20.08
C LYS A 443 -1.46 -0.85 18.77
N ARG A 444 -1.57 0.47 18.78
CA ARG A 444 -1.24 1.31 17.62
C ARG A 444 0.21 1.77 17.60
N MET A 445 0.83 1.84 18.78
CA MET A 445 2.23 2.21 18.92
C MET A 445 3.18 1.03 18.71
N GLU A 446 2.73 -0.19 18.98
CA GLU A 446 3.51 -1.42 18.82
C GLU A 446 4.33 -1.49 17.52
N PRO A 447 3.78 -1.24 16.32
CA PRO A 447 4.57 -1.23 15.09
C PRO A 447 5.63 -0.13 15.02
N LEU A 448 5.45 0.98 15.75
CA LEU A 448 6.40 2.10 15.75
C LEU A 448 7.56 1.87 16.71
N MET A 449 7.35 1.09 17.77
CA MET A 449 8.35 0.84 18.80
C MET A 449 9.52 -0.02 18.34
N VAL A 450 9.37 -0.70 17.20
CA VAL A 450 10.45 -1.49 16.57
C VAL A 450 11.42 -0.65 15.75
N VAL A 451 11.11 0.63 15.50
CA VAL A 451 11.91 1.47 14.59
C VAL A 451 13.35 1.64 15.07
N PHE A 452 13.56 1.77 16.38
CA PHE A 452 14.87 1.90 17.00
C PHE A 452 15.19 0.73 17.94
N GLN A 453 14.82 -0.48 17.56
CA GLN A 453 14.95 -1.67 18.39
C GLN A 453 16.40 -1.99 18.74
N ASP A 454 17.35 -1.78 17.83
CA ASP A 454 18.76 -2.04 18.08
C ASP A 454 19.34 -1.04 19.07
N GLU A 455 18.95 0.23 19.00
CA GLU A 455 19.35 1.27 19.95
C GLU A 455 18.80 1.00 21.35
N VAL A 456 17.57 0.47 21.44
CA VAL A 456 16.97 0.04 22.71
C VAL A 456 17.70 -1.17 23.26
N ARG A 457 17.99 -2.19 22.45
CA ARG A 457 18.73 -3.39 22.87
C ARG A 457 20.14 -3.06 23.35
N ASN A 458 20.80 -2.10 22.72
CA ASN A 458 22.13 -1.64 23.07
C ASN A 458 22.13 -0.59 24.21
N ASN A 459 21.00 -0.36 24.88
CA ASN A 459 20.80 0.65 25.93
C ASN A 459 21.15 2.10 25.51
N LEU A 460 21.11 2.41 24.22
CA LEU A 460 21.28 3.77 23.70
C LEU A 460 19.99 4.59 23.87
N ILE A 461 18.85 3.91 23.91
CA ILE A 461 17.52 4.49 24.17
C ILE A 461 16.90 3.79 25.39
N VAL A 462 16.52 4.56 26.41
CA VAL A 462 15.89 4.04 27.63
C VAL A 462 14.38 3.87 27.41
N SER A 463 13.95 2.62 27.22
CA SER A 463 12.53 2.27 26.96
C SER A 463 11.82 1.58 28.14
N ASP A 464 12.50 1.35 29.26
CA ASP A 464 11.96 0.65 30.42
C ASP A 464 11.13 1.62 31.30
N PRO A 465 9.81 1.40 31.47
CA PRO A 465 8.98 2.27 32.29
C PRO A 465 9.36 2.26 33.78
N GLU A 466 9.89 1.15 34.30
CA GLU A 466 10.31 1.04 35.71
C GLU A 466 11.54 1.91 35.99
N LYS A 467 12.48 1.96 35.06
CA LYS A 467 13.69 2.80 35.19
C LYS A 467 13.40 4.30 35.17
N ARG A 468 12.23 4.71 34.69
CA ARG A 468 11.83 6.12 34.66
C ARG A 468 11.36 6.66 36.01
N GLY A 469 10.89 5.79 36.90
CA GLY A 469 10.48 6.18 38.26
C GLY A 469 9.24 7.05 38.38
N ILE A 470 8.54 7.29 37.26
CA ILE A 470 7.32 8.14 37.21
C ILE A 470 6.02 7.34 37.24
N PHE A 471 6.09 6.03 37.02
CA PHE A 471 4.94 5.13 36.98
C PHE A 471 4.88 4.26 38.24
N THR A 472 3.67 4.01 38.74
CA THR A 472 3.44 3.01 39.78
C THR A 472 3.65 1.61 39.21
N LYS A 473 3.90 0.62 40.10
CA LYS A 473 4.03 -0.78 39.68
C LYS A 473 2.84 -1.27 38.84
N ALA A 474 1.61 -0.95 39.24
CA ALA A 474 0.40 -1.31 38.50
C ALA A 474 0.31 -0.62 37.12
N GLN A 475 0.83 0.59 36.99
CA GLN A 475 0.93 1.28 35.71
C GLN A 475 1.99 0.64 34.81
N CYS A 476 3.15 0.27 35.36
CA CYS A 476 4.19 -0.48 34.64
C CYS A 476 3.67 -1.83 34.13
N GLU A 477 2.96 -2.58 34.97
CA GLU A 477 2.32 -3.85 34.57
C GLU A 477 1.31 -3.64 33.43
N LEU A 478 0.56 -2.56 33.42
CA LEU A 478 -0.39 -2.24 32.35
C LEU A 478 0.31 -1.82 31.06
N ILE A 479 1.44 -1.11 31.14
CA ILE A 479 2.29 -0.74 30.01
C ILE A 479 2.95 -2.01 29.44
N ASN A 480 3.55 -2.84 30.30
CA ASN A 480 4.29 -4.05 29.94
C ASN A 480 3.38 -5.21 29.52
N GLY A 481 2.09 -5.17 29.83
CA GLY A 481 1.08 -6.11 29.28
C GLY A 481 0.90 -6.00 27.76
N HIS A 482 1.49 -4.95 27.17
CA HIS A 482 1.71 -4.78 25.74
C HIS A 482 3.21 -4.47 25.53
N PRO A 483 4.10 -5.47 25.64
CA PRO A 483 5.53 -5.24 25.52
C PRO A 483 5.83 -4.56 24.20
N LEU A 484 6.75 -3.61 24.25
CA LEU A 484 7.39 -3.00 23.09
C LEU A 484 7.99 -4.15 22.28
N GLY A 485 7.31 -4.47 21.18
CA GLY A 485 7.36 -5.76 20.53
C GLY A 485 8.75 -6.35 20.34
N ASP A 486 8.89 -7.57 20.80
CA ASP A 486 9.60 -8.58 20.03
C ASP A 486 8.76 -8.85 18.77
N GLY A 487 8.65 -7.85 17.90
CA GLY A 487 8.00 -8.04 16.63
C GLY A 487 8.70 -9.19 15.92
N ASP A 488 7.94 -10.19 15.48
CA ASP A 488 8.42 -11.17 14.52
C ASP A 488 9.06 -10.37 13.38
N GLN A 489 10.36 -10.17 13.49
CA GLN A 489 11.14 -9.62 12.41
C GLN A 489 11.11 -10.73 11.37
N ASP A 490 10.45 -10.48 10.26
CA ASP A 490 10.87 -11.08 9.00
C ASP A 490 12.35 -10.67 8.84
N ARG A 491 13.24 -11.41 9.51
CA ARG A 491 14.68 -11.25 9.33
C ARG A 491 14.93 -11.33 7.84
N LEU A 492 15.90 -10.58 7.35
CA LEU A 492 16.57 -10.85 6.09
C LEU A 492 16.99 -12.31 6.12
N GLU A 493 16.08 -13.18 5.72
CA GLU A 493 16.44 -14.53 5.38
C GLU A 493 17.25 -14.36 4.10
N GLU A 494 18.49 -14.84 4.10
CA GLU A 494 19.33 -14.92 2.90
C GLU A 494 18.57 -15.55 1.75
N ASP A 495 17.56 -16.37 2.06
CA ASP A 495 16.62 -17.04 1.17
C ASP A 495 15.70 -16.12 0.35
N VAL A 496 15.60 -14.81 0.64
CA VAL A 496 14.71 -13.92 -0.15
C VAL A 496 15.17 -13.76 -1.59
N LEU A 497 16.48 -13.91 -1.82
CA LEU A 497 17.08 -13.85 -3.15
C LEU A 497 17.00 -15.19 -3.88
N ASP A 498 16.73 -16.29 -3.16
CA ASP A 498 16.61 -17.62 -3.72
C ASP A 498 15.18 -17.95 -4.13
N VAL A 499 15.06 -18.95 -4.98
CA VAL A 499 13.76 -19.50 -5.37
C VAL A 499 13.13 -20.16 -4.14
N THR A 500 11.93 -19.75 -3.76
CA THR A 500 11.29 -20.27 -2.57
C THR A 500 10.88 -21.73 -2.74
N GLU A 501 10.85 -22.49 -1.65
CA GLU A 501 10.36 -23.87 -1.63
C GLU A 501 8.94 -24.00 -2.18
N GLN A 502 8.12 -22.97 -2.01
CA GLN A 502 6.77 -22.92 -2.57
C GLN A 502 6.79 -22.80 -4.10
N GLU A 503 7.74 -22.02 -4.66
CA GLU A 503 7.94 -21.92 -6.11
C GLU A 503 8.45 -23.25 -6.68
N LEU A 504 9.41 -23.92 -6.01
CA LEU A 504 9.93 -25.23 -6.40
C LEU A 504 8.83 -26.28 -6.43
N LYS A 505 8.06 -26.43 -5.34
CA LYS A 505 6.93 -27.39 -5.26
C LYS A 505 5.87 -27.12 -6.33
N TYR A 506 5.68 -25.86 -6.69
CA TYR A 506 4.72 -25.48 -7.71
C TYR A 506 5.20 -25.89 -9.12
N TRP A 507 6.49 -25.73 -9.42
CA TRP A 507 7.10 -26.14 -10.68
C TRP A 507 7.17 -27.67 -10.82
N GLU A 508 7.60 -28.35 -9.77
CA GLU A 508 7.62 -29.83 -9.72
C GLU A 508 6.23 -30.42 -10.03
N LYS A 509 5.19 -29.87 -9.43
CA LYS A 509 3.80 -30.32 -9.68
C LYS A 509 3.37 -30.20 -11.14
N ARG A 510 4.05 -29.37 -11.92
CA ARG A 510 3.78 -29.13 -13.35
C ARG A 510 4.80 -29.77 -14.28
N GLY A 511 5.75 -30.51 -13.75
CA GLY A 511 6.84 -31.13 -14.53
C GLY A 511 7.78 -30.07 -15.15
N LEU A 512 7.86 -28.87 -14.55
CA LEU A 512 8.76 -27.80 -14.94
C LEU A 512 9.98 -27.83 -14.02
N SER A 513 11.19 -27.79 -14.58
CA SER A 513 12.40 -27.58 -13.79
C SER A 513 12.62 -26.09 -13.53
N PRO A 514 13.30 -25.71 -12.43
CA PRO A 514 13.75 -24.33 -12.19
C PRO A 514 14.54 -23.75 -13.37
N ASP A 515 15.29 -24.59 -14.07
CA ASP A 515 16.13 -24.23 -15.22
C ASP A 515 15.33 -23.86 -16.48
N TYR A 516 14.06 -24.29 -16.57
CA TYR A 516 13.19 -23.97 -17.71
C TYR A 516 12.70 -22.51 -17.71
N MET A 517 12.69 -21.85 -16.55
CA MET A 517 12.11 -20.53 -16.38
C MET A 517 13.18 -19.43 -16.32
N TYR A 518 14.04 -19.36 -17.29
CA TYR A 518 15.12 -18.38 -17.47
C TYR A 518 16.43 -18.68 -16.74
N ASP A 519 17.32 -19.22 -17.50
CA ASP A 519 18.75 -19.15 -17.29
C ASP A 519 19.23 -17.69 -17.42
N PHE A 520 18.93 -16.87 -16.42
CA PHE A 520 19.81 -15.78 -16.06
C PHE A 520 20.94 -16.43 -15.26
N ALA A 521 21.73 -17.26 -15.94
CA ALA A 521 22.86 -17.92 -15.35
C ALA A 521 23.68 -16.88 -14.58
N GLU A 522 24.07 -17.21 -13.37
CA GLU A 522 24.89 -16.36 -12.53
C GLU A 522 26.17 -15.91 -13.27
N GLU A 523 26.64 -16.68 -14.23
CA GLU A 523 27.74 -16.41 -15.15
C GLU A 523 27.44 -15.32 -16.18
N ASP A 524 26.23 -15.25 -16.72
CA ASP A 524 25.87 -14.29 -17.79
C ASP A 524 25.85 -12.83 -17.34
N TRP A 525 25.54 -12.54 -16.06
CA TRP A 525 25.58 -11.17 -15.54
C TRP A 525 27.00 -10.72 -15.13
N LYS A 526 27.84 -11.64 -14.64
CA LYS A 526 29.27 -11.36 -14.37
C LYS A 526 30.01 -11.04 -15.65
N GLU A 527 29.75 -11.80 -16.71
CA GLU A 527 30.30 -11.54 -18.06
C GLU A 527 29.79 -10.21 -18.62
N LYS A 528 28.49 -9.91 -18.48
CA LYS A 528 27.88 -8.64 -18.93
C LYS A 528 28.34 -7.43 -18.13
N LEU A 529 28.73 -7.59 -16.87
CA LEU A 529 29.31 -6.53 -16.04
C LEU A 529 30.80 -6.32 -16.31
N GLY A 530 31.45 -7.19 -17.10
CA GLY A 530 32.89 -7.14 -17.29
C GLY A 530 33.70 -7.48 -16.04
N ILE A 531 33.06 -8.15 -15.06
CA ILE A 531 33.69 -8.74 -13.89
C ILE A 531 34.26 -10.10 -14.37
N LEU A 532 35.18 -10.08 -15.31
CA LEU A 532 36.03 -11.23 -15.54
C LEU A 532 36.97 -11.29 -14.34
N GLU A 533 36.89 -12.37 -13.58
CA GLU A 533 37.93 -12.71 -12.63
C GLU A 533 39.25 -12.73 -13.41
N THR A 534 40.08 -11.75 -13.12
CA THR A 534 41.52 -11.87 -13.44
C THR A 534 42.03 -13.01 -12.58
N VAL A 535 42.15 -14.18 -13.19
CA VAL A 535 42.92 -15.32 -12.65
C VAL A 535 44.38 -14.91 -12.46
#